data_69d1c35710a94ca785c8dd748be2731c
#
_entry.id   69d1c35710a94ca785c8dd748be2731c
#
_cell.length_a   1.000
_cell.length_b   1.000
_cell.length_c   1.000
_cell.angle_alpha   90.00
_cell.angle_beta   90.00
_cell.angle_gamma   90.00
#
_symmetry.space_group_name_H-M   'P 1'
#
loop_
_entity.id
_entity.type
_entity.pdbx_description
1 polymer ?
#
loop_
_entity_poly.entity_id
_entity_poly.type
_entity_poly.pdbx_seq_one_letter_code
_entity_poly.pdbx_strand_id
1 'polypeptide(L)'
;MTEPTPHDGATRTLSEDDFGVGVSERYFEDYVTGAVYEYGYVSASEAEIIAFAERFDPQPIHTDARFAATGPFGGLIASGWHTASLAMRLVVDHYLPRAASLASPGIDELRWPAPVRPGDSLRLRTTTLETRRSQSKPDRGLIRTRAELLNQHDQIVLSLVAMNLIRLRNP
;
A
#
# COMPACT_ATOMS: atom_id res chain seq x y z
N MET A 1 44.26 -12.58 -1.04
CA MET A 1 43.05 -12.33 -0.25
C MET A 1 42.48 -11.01 -0.72
N THR A 2 41.53 -11.03 -1.61
CA THR A 2 40.82 -9.85 -2.15
C THR A 2 39.56 -9.68 -1.32
N GLU A 3 39.47 -8.57 -0.59
CA GLU A 3 38.24 -8.21 0.14
C GLU A 3 37.09 -7.97 -0.83
N PRO A 4 35.87 -8.39 -0.49
CA PRO A 4 34.72 -8.10 -1.31
C PRO A 4 34.35 -6.62 -1.15
N THR A 5 34.29 -5.91 -2.26
CA THR A 5 33.79 -4.55 -2.39
C THR A 5 32.34 -4.48 -1.87
N PRO A 6 31.97 -3.53 -1.00
CA PRO A 6 30.60 -3.34 -0.59
C PRO A 6 29.77 -2.92 -1.81
N HIS A 7 28.75 -3.70 -2.15
CA HIS A 7 27.69 -3.27 -3.07
C HIS A 7 26.95 -2.11 -2.41
N ASP A 8 27.27 -0.91 -2.86
CA ASP A 8 26.48 0.29 -2.61
C ASP A 8 25.20 0.20 -3.47
N GLY A 9 24.30 -0.63 -3.01
CA GLY A 9 22.99 -0.86 -3.63
C GLY A 9 21.98 0.16 -3.12
N ALA A 10 22.13 1.43 -3.49
CA ALA A 10 21.02 2.35 -3.39
C ALA A 10 19.86 1.78 -4.23
N THR A 11 18.85 1.23 -3.55
CA THR A 11 17.67 0.65 -4.21
C THR A 11 16.97 1.80 -4.95
N ARG A 12 17.08 1.81 -6.29
CA ARG A 12 16.39 2.80 -7.11
C ARG A 12 14.88 2.64 -6.89
N THR A 13 14.22 3.70 -6.47
CA THR A 13 12.76 3.75 -6.47
C THR A 13 12.27 3.84 -7.92
N LEU A 14 11.40 2.93 -8.30
CA LEU A 14 10.82 2.82 -9.63
C LEU A 14 9.47 3.53 -9.67
N SER A 15 9.04 3.95 -10.86
CA SER A 15 7.71 4.47 -11.13
C SER A 15 6.81 3.40 -11.76
N GLU A 16 5.57 3.73 -12.03
CA GLU A 16 4.65 2.84 -12.75
C GLU A 16 5.18 2.45 -14.13
N ASP A 17 5.85 3.37 -14.83
CA ASP A 17 6.44 3.14 -16.15
C ASP A 17 7.58 2.12 -16.14
N ASP A 18 8.29 2.00 -15.02
CA ASP A 18 9.38 1.03 -14.86
C ASP A 18 8.90 -0.44 -14.76
N PHE A 19 7.59 -0.67 -14.62
CA PHE A 19 7.04 -2.03 -14.69
C PHE A 19 7.13 -2.65 -16.09
N GLY A 20 7.27 -1.83 -17.13
CA GLY A 20 7.35 -2.26 -18.52
C GLY A 20 6.03 -2.71 -19.13
N VAL A 21 4.99 -2.94 -18.31
CA VAL A 21 3.62 -3.28 -18.74
C VAL A 21 2.59 -2.56 -17.88
N GLY A 22 1.51 -2.11 -18.48
CA GLY A 22 0.42 -1.43 -17.77
C GLY A 22 -0.26 -2.35 -16.74
N VAL A 23 -0.84 -1.78 -15.70
CA VAL A 23 -1.49 -2.52 -14.60
C VAL A 23 -2.55 -3.53 -15.09
N SER A 24 -3.22 -3.26 -16.19
CA SER A 24 -4.22 -4.15 -16.78
C SER A 24 -3.63 -5.41 -17.44
N GLU A 25 -2.35 -5.38 -17.78
CA GLU A 25 -1.66 -6.43 -18.55
C GLU A 25 -0.63 -7.20 -17.72
N ARG A 26 -0.49 -6.84 -16.45
CA ARG A 26 0.45 -7.51 -15.53
C ARG A 26 -0.03 -8.91 -15.16
N TYR A 27 0.96 -9.80 -15.04
CA TYR A 27 0.83 -11.16 -14.53
C TYR A 27 1.89 -11.42 -13.47
N PHE A 28 1.90 -12.60 -12.89
CA PHE A 28 2.84 -12.97 -11.83
C PHE A 28 4.31 -12.75 -12.22
N GLU A 29 4.67 -13.03 -13.46
CA GLU A 29 6.05 -12.93 -13.97
C GLU A 29 6.58 -11.50 -14.03
N ASP A 30 5.71 -10.50 -14.03
CA ASP A 30 6.10 -9.09 -14.12
C ASP A 30 6.54 -8.52 -12.75
N TYR A 31 6.35 -9.27 -11.66
CA TYR A 31 6.73 -8.84 -10.32
C TYR A 31 8.13 -9.34 -9.96
N VAL A 32 9.04 -8.41 -9.67
CA VAL A 32 10.43 -8.69 -9.36
C VAL A 32 10.68 -8.53 -7.86
N THR A 33 11.18 -9.57 -7.21
CA THR A 33 11.56 -9.51 -5.79
C THR A 33 12.63 -8.45 -5.57
N GLY A 34 12.46 -7.61 -4.56
CA GLY A 34 13.33 -6.49 -4.22
C GLY A 34 12.97 -5.18 -4.94
N ALA A 35 12.12 -5.20 -5.97
CA ALA A 35 11.71 -3.98 -6.65
C ALA A 35 10.85 -3.09 -5.74
N VAL A 36 11.13 -1.78 -5.79
CA VAL A 36 10.42 -0.74 -5.05
C VAL A 36 9.81 0.24 -6.04
N TYR A 37 8.50 0.45 -5.93
CA TYR A 37 7.74 1.36 -6.79
C TYR A 37 7.02 2.42 -5.96
N GLU A 38 6.97 3.65 -6.45
CA GLU A 38 6.13 4.72 -5.90
C GLU A 38 5.08 5.15 -6.92
N TYR A 39 3.88 5.41 -6.41
CA TYR A 39 2.71 5.72 -7.22
C TYR A 39 2.01 6.97 -6.72
N GLY A 40 1.24 7.56 -7.59
CA GLY A 40 0.43 8.76 -7.46
C GLY A 40 -0.19 9.05 -6.11
N TYR A 41 -1.10 10.00 -6.11
CA TYR A 41 -1.58 10.60 -4.88
C TYR A 41 -3.07 10.38 -4.68
N VAL A 42 -3.46 10.25 -3.41
CA VAL A 42 -4.85 10.35 -2.95
C VAL A 42 -4.88 11.27 -1.73
N SER A 43 -5.96 12.00 -1.57
CA SER A 43 -6.19 12.82 -0.39
C SER A 43 -7.53 12.45 0.24
N ALA A 44 -7.70 12.77 1.51
CA ALA A 44 -8.96 12.65 2.22
C ALA A 44 -9.38 14.02 2.76
N SER A 45 -10.53 14.50 2.32
CA SER A 45 -11.15 15.70 2.91
C SER A 45 -11.70 15.39 4.31
N GLU A 46 -11.92 16.45 5.11
CA GLU A 46 -12.59 16.31 6.40
C GLU A 46 -13.95 15.62 6.28
N ALA A 47 -14.73 15.98 5.26
CA ALA A 47 -16.05 15.38 5.03
C ALA A 47 -15.96 13.87 4.74
N GLU A 48 -14.97 13.42 3.95
CA GLU A 48 -14.77 12.00 3.67
C GLU A 48 -14.31 11.22 4.91
N ILE A 49 -13.44 11.82 5.74
CA ILE A 49 -12.99 11.23 7.01
C ILE A 49 -14.18 11.00 7.93
N ILE A 50 -15.02 12.03 8.12
CA ILE A 50 -16.21 11.96 8.98
C ILE A 50 -17.21 10.93 8.41
N ALA A 51 -17.54 11.01 7.14
CA ALA A 51 -18.52 10.11 6.51
C ALA A 51 -18.09 8.62 6.58
N PHE A 52 -16.80 8.33 6.38
CA PHE A 52 -16.29 6.98 6.58
C PHE A 52 -16.42 6.54 8.03
N ALA A 53 -16.02 7.39 8.96
CA ALA A 53 -16.02 7.08 10.39
C ALA A 53 -17.43 6.89 10.93
N GLU A 54 -18.39 7.75 10.60
CA GLU A 54 -19.80 7.60 11.01
C GLU A 54 -20.37 6.23 10.64
N ARG A 55 -19.94 5.68 9.53
CA ARG A 55 -20.42 4.38 9.03
C ARG A 55 -19.68 3.18 9.63
N PHE A 56 -18.37 3.27 9.84
CA PHE A 56 -17.52 2.10 10.10
C PHE A 56 -16.70 2.17 11.39
N ASP A 57 -16.45 3.36 11.94
CA ASP A 57 -15.60 3.57 13.14
C ASP A 57 -16.00 4.86 13.85
N PRO A 58 -17.22 4.95 14.42
CA PRO A 58 -17.82 6.20 14.90
C PRO A 58 -17.23 6.66 16.24
N GLN A 59 -15.91 6.74 16.33
CA GLN A 59 -15.22 7.30 17.48
C GLN A 59 -15.14 8.84 17.37
N PRO A 60 -15.32 9.61 18.46
CA PRO A 60 -15.31 11.06 18.40
C PRO A 60 -14.02 11.68 17.83
N ILE A 61 -12.88 11.00 17.97
CA ILE A 61 -11.60 11.44 17.38
C ILE A 61 -11.62 11.45 15.84
N HIS A 62 -12.59 10.75 15.22
CA HIS A 62 -12.76 10.64 13.78
C HIS A 62 -14.02 11.36 13.27
N THR A 63 -14.97 11.70 14.15
CA THR A 63 -16.27 12.24 13.75
C THR A 63 -16.56 13.66 14.28
N ASP A 64 -15.86 14.11 15.33
CA ASP A 64 -16.08 15.42 15.95
C ASP A 64 -14.77 16.21 16.04
N ALA A 65 -14.61 17.20 15.16
CA ALA A 65 -13.42 18.03 15.09
C ALA A 65 -13.18 18.84 16.41
N ARG A 66 -14.25 19.23 17.13
CA ARG A 66 -14.14 19.97 18.39
C ARG A 66 -13.62 19.07 19.50
N PHE A 67 -14.18 17.87 19.60
CA PHE A 67 -13.68 16.85 20.54
C PHE A 67 -12.22 16.49 20.24
N ALA A 68 -11.91 16.20 18.98
CA ALA A 68 -10.58 15.80 18.54
C ALA A 68 -9.50 16.87 18.79
N ALA A 69 -9.87 18.16 18.72
CA ALA A 69 -8.95 19.28 18.97
C ALA A 69 -8.42 19.32 20.42
N THR A 70 -9.19 18.80 21.37
CA THR A 70 -8.79 18.75 22.79
C THR A 70 -8.10 17.45 23.19
N GLY A 71 -8.06 16.49 22.27
CA GLY A 71 -7.50 15.16 22.49
C GLY A 71 -5.99 15.08 22.19
N PRO A 72 -5.41 13.88 22.35
CA PRO A 72 -3.96 13.67 22.23
C PRO A 72 -3.42 13.92 20.81
N PHE A 73 -4.28 13.91 19.79
CA PHE A 73 -3.89 14.17 18.40
C PHE A 73 -3.97 15.65 17.99
N GLY A 74 -4.59 16.51 18.83
CA GLY A 74 -4.71 17.94 18.59
C GLY A 74 -5.55 18.33 17.36
N GLY A 75 -6.46 17.46 16.93
CA GLY A 75 -7.36 17.68 15.79
C GLY A 75 -7.89 16.38 15.20
N LEU A 76 -8.81 16.51 14.25
CA LEU A 76 -9.44 15.39 13.56
C LEU A 76 -8.38 14.52 12.83
N ILE A 77 -8.54 13.21 12.93
CA ILE A 77 -7.72 12.23 12.22
C ILE A 77 -8.61 11.20 11.55
N ALA A 78 -8.15 10.64 10.43
CA ALA A 78 -8.82 9.53 9.77
C ALA A 78 -8.78 8.26 10.63
N SER A 79 -9.85 7.46 10.56
CA SER A 79 -9.79 6.08 11.05
C SER A 79 -8.64 5.32 10.36
N GLY A 80 -7.98 4.45 11.12
CA GLY A 80 -6.96 3.56 10.55
C GLY A 80 -7.51 2.72 9.39
N TRP A 81 -8.79 2.31 9.46
CA TRP A 81 -9.45 1.57 8.38
C TRP A 81 -9.74 2.45 7.16
N HIS A 82 -10.03 3.74 7.35
CA HIS A 82 -10.11 4.68 6.23
C HIS A 82 -8.75 4.83 5.55
N THR A 83 -7.69 5.01 6.33
CA THR A 83 -6.30 5.06 5.82
C THR A 83 -5.94 3.79 5.03
N ALA A 84 -6.33 2.61 5.52
CA ALA A 84 -6.12 1.34 4.81
C ALA A 84 -6.93 1.27 3.51
N SER A 85 -8.15 1.82 3.50
CA SER A 85 -8.99 1.88 2.29
C SER A 85 -8.39 2.81 1.22
N LEU A 86 -7.80 3.95 1.62
CA LEU A 86 -7.08 4.85 0.72
C LEU A 86 -5.83 4.17 0.14
N ALA A 87 -5.07 3.44 0.97
CA ALA A 87 -3.94 2.64 0.48
C ALA A 87 -4.41 1.59 -0.53
N MET A 88 -5.51 0.88 -0.24
CA MET A 88 -6.06 -0.13 -1.14
C MET A 88 -6.50 0.47 -2.48
N ARG A 89 -7.04 1.70 -2.48
CA ARG A 89 -7.39 2.41 -3.71
C ARG A 89 -6.17 2.57 -4.62
N LEU A 90 -5.04 3.06 -4.09
CA LEU A 90 -3.80 3.23 -4.85
C LEU A 90 -3.21 1.87 -5.29
N VAL A 91 -3.29 0.86 -4.42
CA VAL A 91 -2.84 -0.51 -4.75
C VAL A 91 -3.62 -1.08 -5.94
N VAL A 92 -4.93 -0.86 -6.01
CA VAL A 92 -5.77 -1.34 -7.14
C VAL A 92 -5.56 -0.52 -8.40
N ASP A 93 -5.36 0.79 -8.26
CA ASP A 93 -5.19 1.65 -9.42
C ASP A 93 -3.85 1.45 -10.12
N HIS A 94 -2.78 1.12 -9.35
CA HIS A 94 -1.41 1.18 -9.85
C HIS A 94 -0.61 -0.12 -9.75
N TYR A 95 -0.92 -1.01 -8.80
CA TYR A 95 -0.07 -2.16 -8.48
C TYR A 95 -0.69 -3.51 -8.81
N LEU A 96 -1.90 -3.79 -8.35
CA LEU A 96 -2.55 -5.09 -8.58
C LEU A 96 -3.14 -5.19 -9.98
N PRO A 97 -2.87 -6.29 -10.73
CA PRO A 97 -3.38 -6.47 -12.08
C PRO A 97 -4.88 -6.76 -12.07
N ARG A 98 -5.64 -6.01 -12.84
CA ARG A 98 -7.13 -6.14 -12.86
C ARG A 98 -7.59 -7.52 -13.32
N ALA A 99 -6.95 -8.07 -14.36
CA ALA A 99 -7.37 -9.34 -14.95
C ALA A 99 -6.73 -10.56 -14.29
N ALA A 100 -5.53 -10.42 -13.73
CA ALA A 100 -4.75 -11.53 -13.20
C ALA A 100 -4.80 -11.66 -11.66
N SER A 101 -5.28 -10.65 -10.93
CA SER A 101 -5.46 -10.73 -9.49
C SER A 101 -6.59 -11.71 -9.15
N LEU A 102 -6.30 -12.67 -8.28
CA LEU A 102 -7.26 -13.72 -7.90
C LEU A 102 -7.85 -13.47 -6.51
N ALA A 103 -7.00 -13.28 -5.51
CA ALA A 103 -7.39 -13.07 -4.12
C ALA A 103 -6.18 -12.69 -3.27
N SER A 104 -6.44 -12.18 -2.07
CA SER A 104 -5.46 -12.09 -0.99
C SER A 104 -5.88 -13.05 0.13
N PRO A 105 -5.06 -13.98 0.56
CA PRO A 105 -5.37 -14.85 1.71
C PRO A 105 -5.31 -14.08 3.03
N GLY A 106 -4.69 -12.90 3.07
CA GLY A 106 -4.62 -12.09 4.29
C GLY A 106 -3.50 -11.06 4.29
N ILE A 107 -3.42 -10.38 5.42
CA ILE A 107 -2.40 -9.39 5.75
C ILE A 107 -1.62 -9.94 6.94
N ASP A 108 -0.28 -10.04 6.80
CA ASP A 108 0.58 -10.54 7.89
C ASP A 108 0.80 -9.47 8.96
N GLU A 109 0.89 -8.22 8.54
CA GLU A 109 1.18 -7.09 9.42
C GLU A 109 0.45 -5.84 8.93
N LEU A 110 -0.12 -5.08 9.87
CA LEU A 110 -0.74 -3.77 9.62
C LEU A 110 -0.39 -2.83 10.76
N ARG A 111 0.17 -1.65 10.43
CA ARG A 111 0.58 -0.61 11.37
C ARG A 111 0.13 0.76 10.89
N TRP A 112 -0.20 1.63 11.84
CA TRP A 112 -0.48 3.05 11.63
C TRP A 112 0.51 3.90 12.46
N PRO A 113 1.75 4.13 11.93
CA PRO A 113 2.80 4.82 12.70
C PRO A 113 2.48 6.29 12.99
N ALA A 114 1.69 6.93 12.13
CA ALA A 114 1.28 8.32 12.27
C ALA A 114 -0.17 8.52 11.79
N PRO A 115 -0.88 9.52 12.31
CA PRO A 115 -2.24 9.82 11.89
C PRO A 115 -2.27 10.44 10.49
N VAL A 116 -3.35 10.16 9.75
CA VAL A 116 -3.74 10.91 8.55
C VAL A 116 -4.71 12.02 8.95
N ARG A 117 -4.44 13.23 8.47
CA ARG A 117 -5.23 14.44 8.76
C ARG A 117 -6.02 14.89 7.54
N PRO A 118 -7.09 15.67 7.74
CA PRO A 118 -7.79 16.31 6.63
C PRO A 118 -6.83 17.09 5.72
N GLY A 119 -6.91 16.83 4.42
CA GLY A 119 -6.08 17.50 3.42
C GLY A 119 -4.68 16.90 3.20
N ASP A 120 -4.30 15.86 3.95
CA ASP A 120 -3.04 15.16 3.67
C ASP A 120 -3.05 14.60 2.24
N SER A 121 -1.93 14.76 1.56
CA SER A 121 -1.64 14.18 0.24
C SER A 121 -0.80 12.92 0.43
N LEU A 122 -1.38 11.78 0.08
CA LEU A 122 -0.82 10.47 0.38
C LEU A 122 -0.35 9.79 -0.90
N ARG A 123 0.88 9.25 -0.91
CA ARG A 123 1.40 8.43 -1.99
C ARG A 123 1.71 7.02 -1.50
N LEU A 124 1.62 6.06 -2.42
CA LEU A 124 1.89 4.65 -2.16
C LEU A 124 3.34 4.32 -2.53
N ARG A 125 4.04 3.62 -1.64
CA ARG A 125 5.27 2.89 -1.93
C ARG A 125 5.01 1.41 -1.78
N THR A 126 5.37 0.60 -2.78
CA THR A 126 5.32 -0.87 -2.69
C THR A 126 6.72 -1.45 -2.81
N THR A 127 7.00 -2.47 -1.99
CA THR A 127 8.20 -3.30 -2.09
C THR A 127 7.78 -4.74 -2.27
N THR A 128 8.16 -5.36 -3.38
CA THR A 128 7.95 -6.79 -3.60
C THR A 128 8.93 -7.58 -2.76
N LEU A 129 8.47 -8.19 -1.67
CA LEU A 129 9.32 -8.91 -0.71
C LEU A 129 9.64 -10.33 -1.18
N GLU A 130 8.68 -11.00 -1.82
CA GLU A 130 8.78 -12.39 -2.27
C GLU A 130 7.88 -12.61 -3.47
N THR A 131 8.36 -13.42 -4.42
CA THR A 131 7.55 -13.98 -5.49
C THR A 131 7.76 -15.49 -5.51
N ARG A 132 6.66 -16.27 -5.46
CA ARG A 132 6.74 -17.73 -5.42
C ARG A 132 5.62 -18.36 -6.22
N ARG A 133 5.95 -19.26 -7.17
CA ARG A 133 4.93 -20.07 -7.85
C ARG A 133 4.20 -20.97 -6.86
N SER A 134 2.90 -21.14 -7.05
CA SER A 134 2.11 -22.07 -6.25
C SER A 134 2.53 -23.52 -6.52
N GLN A 135 2.73 -24.28 -5.45
CA GLN A 135 3.05 -25.71 -5.57
C GLN A 135 1.81 -26.57 -5.83
N SER A 136 0.65 -26.12 -5.39
CA SER A 136 -0.60 -26.89 -5.48
C SER A 136 -1.47 -26.50 -6.69
N LYS A 137 -1.24 -25.32 -7.28
CA LYS A 137 -2.02 -24.80 -8.41
C LYS A 137 -1.07 -24.15 -9.42
N PRO A 138 -0.83 -24.79 -10.57
CA PRO A 138 0.19 -24.37 -11.53
C PRO A 138 -0.14 -23.07 -12.26
N ASP A 139 -1.40 -22.62 -12.23
CA ASP A 139 -1.92 -21.46 -12.94
C ASP A 139 -1.62 -20.10 -12.24
N ARG A 140 -0.98 -20.12 -11.05
CA ARG A 140 -0.79 -18.90 -10.22
C ARG A 140 0.50 -18.92 -9.42
N GLY A 141 0.89 -17.72 -8.99
CA GLY A 141 1.91 -17.52 -7.99
C GLY A 141 1.42 -16.64 -6.84
N LEU A 142 2.20 -16.61 -5.77
CA LEU A 142 2.02 -15.77 -4.61
C LEU A 142 3.05 -14.65 -4.65
N ILE A 143 2.60 -13.43 -4.43
CA ILE A 143 3.42 -12.24 -4.24
C ILE A 143 3.21 -11.76 -2.81
N ARG A 144 4.30 -11.56 -2.08
CA ARG A 144 4.30 -10.92 -0.78
C ARG A 144 4.82 -9.50 -0.92
N THR A 145 4.01 -8.53 -0.55
CA THR A 145 4.30 -7.10 -0.79
C THR A 145 4.21 -6.33 0.52
N ARG A 146 5.21 -5.49 0.78
CA ARG A 146 5.06 -4.38 1.72
C ARG A 146 4.46 -3.20 0.97
N ALA A 147 3.36 -2.66 1.49
CA ALA A 147 2.77 -1.41 1.02
C ALA A 147 2.85 -0.38 2.14
N GLU A 148 3.39 0.78 1.83
CA GLU A 148 3.53 1.92 2.73
C GLU A 148 2.81 3.12 2.13
N LEU A 149 2.02 3.81 2.96
CA LEU A 149 1.41 5.07 2.60
C LEU A 149 2.19 6.19 3.27
N LEU A 150 2.65 7.16 2.47
CA LEU A 150 3.46 8.28 2.94
C LEU A 150 2.69 9.59 2.71
N ASN A 151 2.73 10.49 3.69
CA ASN A 151 2.17 11.82 3.54
C ASN A 151 3.12 12.78 2.78
N GLN A 152 2.72 14.03 2.60
CA GLN A 152 3.50 15.08 1.93
C GLN A 152 4.82 15.44 2.62
N HIS A 153 5.07 14.95 3.82
CA HIS A 153 6.30 15.14 4.60
C HIS A 153 7.18 13.88 4.63
N ASP A 154 6.95 12.93 3.73
CA ASP A 154 7.64 11.63 3.69
C ASP A 154 7.44 10.75 4.95
N GLN A 155 6.46 11.10 5.78
CA GLN A 155 6.17 10.32 6.97
C GLN A 155 5.29 9.11 6.62
N ILE A 156 5.67 7.93 7.06
CA ILE A 156 4.85 6.72 6.90
C ILE A 156 3.65 6.82 7.84
N VAL A 157 2.45 6.84 7.25
CA VAL A 157 1.18 6.88 7.97
C VAL A 157 0.49 5.52 8.04
N LEU A 158 0.86 4.61 7.13
CA LEU A 158 0.44 3.21 7.14
C LEU A 158 1.57 2.35 6.58
N SER A 159 1.76 1.18 7.19
CA SER A 159 2.58 0.09 6.64
C SER A 159 1.83 -1.22 6.80
N LEU A 160 1.77 -2.00 5.73
CA LEU A 160 1.21 -3.35 5.76
C LEU A 160 2.06 -4.31 4.93
N VAL A 161 2.00 -5.59 5.29
CA VAL A 161 2.54 -6.69 4.49
C VAL A 161 1.39 -7.61 4.10
N ALA A 162 1.11 -7.68 2.80
CA ALA A 162 0.02 -8.49 2.27
C ALA A 162 0.53 -9.57 1.33
N MET A 163 -0.24 -10.65 1.22
CA MET A 163 -0.06 -11.69 0.23
C MET A 163 -1.13 -11.56 -0.85
N ASN A 164 -0.73 -11.71 -2.12
CA ASN A 164 -1.63 -11.68 -3.25
C ASN A 164 -1.39 -12.89 -4.14
N LEU A 165 -2.46 -13.53 -4.58
CA LEU A 165 -2.44 -14.60 -5.56
C LEU A 165 -2.67 -13.99 -6.93
N ILE A 166 -1.72 -14.16 -7.84
CA ILE A 166 -1.74 -13.61 -9.20
C ILE A 166 -1.62 -14.74 -10.21
N ARG A 167 -2.40 -14.69 -11.28
CA ARG A 167 -2.30 -15.65 -12.39
C ARG A 167 -0.94 -15.57 -13.08
N LEU A 168 -0.45 -16.71 -13.55
CA LEU A 168 0.66 -16.76 -14.49
C LEU A 168 0.17 -16.37 -15.88
N ARG A 169 1.07 -15.79 -16.67
CA ARG A 169 0.82 -15.48 -18.09
C ARG A 169 0.69 -16.75 -18.92
N ASN A 170 1.55 -17.72 -18.63
CA ASN A 170 1.58 -19.05 -19.26
C ASN A 170 1.66 -20.09 -18.14
N PRO A 171 0.53 -20.69 -17.75
CA PRO A 171 0.47 -21.70 -16.69
C PRO A 171 1.07 -23.05 -17.12
#